data_d5879c9b5fc852d8f91848b9d2efb1ca
#
_entry.id   d5879c9b5fc852d8f91848b9d2efb1ca
#
_cell.length_a   1.000
_cell.length_b   1.000
_cell.length_c   1.000
_cell.angle_alpha   90.00
_cell.angle_beta   90.00
_cell.angle_gamma   90.00
#
_symmetry.space_group_name_H-M   'P 1'
#
loop_
_entity.id
_entity.type
_entity.pdbx_description
1 polymer ?
#
loop_
_entity_poly.entity_id
_entity_poly.type
_entity_poly.pdbx_seq_one_letter_code
_entity_poly.pdbx_strand_id
1 'polypeptide(L)'
;MIPNPIPFFAFFVCACWLTGKIKQNDESLPSHLRLNGSSIGNTLGKHKEDVLQPSVGLYRNDKLIAHGVLVDRKGYLLSKASSSVGARTIRTSNDQSFSIRIRKRDEHTDLALWQITGSAQTWKTVQWVDQNKSAGLGTWSVSPGAELKDIKLGVLSANPRVILREGGVMGVLLEDTNSSVAGITITEVLPQSAGDRAGLRIMDRILRLDRRTVRTTEQINQLLKTKDPGDLLTLRVNRRGKEMDIRVTLGHRSVAFDLFNRNLLMSGPVSKRKDHFPLIIQNDLPLHKEMMGGGLYNLRGECLGINIARVDRVTTYTLPYPIILPILSGWLNELL
;
A
#
# COMPACT_ATOMS: atom_id res chain seq x y z
N MET A 1 -51.68 -50.36 53.18
CA MET A 1 -50.66 -49.33 53.02
C MET A 1 -50.70 -48.85 51.59
N ILE A 2 -51.28 -47.69 51.37
CA ILE A 2 -51.50 -47.08 50.09
C ILE A 2 -50.61 -45.85 49.97
N PRO A 3 -49.74 -45.72 49.01
CA PRO A 3 -48.98 -44.48 48.87
C PRO A 3 -49.78 -43.39 48.11
N ASN A 4 -49.67 -42.14 48.61
CA ASN A 4 -50.28 -40.95 48.15
C ASN A 4 -49.83 -40.57 46.72
N PRO A 5 -50.68 -39.98 45.89
CA PRO A 5 -50.31 -39.42 44.61
C PRO A 5 -49.74 -38.01 44.79
N ILE A 6 -48.69 -37.74 44.03
CA ILE A 6 -48.01 -36.45 43.88
C ILE A 6 -48.86 -35.55 42.99
N PRO A 7 -49.11 -34.27 43.36
CA PRO A 7 -49.89 -33.38 42.48
C PRO A 7 -49.03 -32.86 41.29
N PHE A 8 -49.54 -33.03 40.10
CA PHE A 8 -49.05 -32.44 38.88
C PHE A 8 -49.28 -30.92 38.92
N PHE A 9 -48.21 -30.15 39.01
CA PHE A 9 -48.27 -28.71 38.75
C PHE A 9 -48.25 -28.45 37.27
N ALA A 10 -49.37 -28.04 36.74
CA ALA A 10 -49.51 -27.56 35.38
C ALA A 10 -48.89 -26.16 35.26
N PHE A 11 -47.71 -26.04 34.65
CA PHE A 11 -47.17 -24.76 34.26
C PHE A 11 -47.95 -24.20 33.06
N PHE A 12 -48.81 -23.21 33.31
CA PHE A 12 -49.42 -22.40 32.28
C PHE A 12 -48.34 -21.45 31.75
N VAL A 13 -47.71 -21.78 30.61
CA VAL A 13 -46.87 -20.84 29.88
C VAL A 13 -47.80 -19.89 29.15
N CYS A 14 -47.98 -18.71 29.71
CA CYS A 14 -48.64 -17.60 29.06
C CYS A 14 -47.73 -17.07 27.94
N ALA A 15 -47.90 -17.57 26.73
CA ALA A 15 -47.23 -17.03 25.55
C ALA A 15 -47.88 -15.69 25.19
N CYS A 16 -47.40 -14.58 25.80
CA CYS A 16 -47.67 -13.26 25.30
C CYS A 16 -46.95 -13.08 23.98
N TRP A 17 -47.67 -13.25 22.88
CA TRP A 17 -47.22 -12.80 21.56
C TRP A 17 -47.23 -11.27 21.55
N LEU A 18 -46.12 -10.68 22.01
CA LEU A 18 -45.78 -9.30 21.69
C LEU A 18 -45.34 -9.27 20.21
N THR A 19 -46.31 -9.14 19.31
CA THR A 19 -46.04 -8.68 17.96
C THR A 19 -45.68 -7.20 18.00
N GLY A 20 -44.58 -6.88 18.65
CA GLY A 20 -43.89 -5.62 18.43
C GLY A 20 -43.33 -5.70 17.01
N LYS A 21 -44.00 -5.09 16.04
CA LYS A 21 -43.33 -4.67 14.81
C LYS A 21 -42.18 -3.78 15.22
N ILE A 22 -40.98 -4.36 15.35
CA ILE A 22 -39.77 -3.60 15.31
C ILE A 22 -39.85 -2.90 13.95
N LYS A 23 -40.20 -1.61 13.94
CA LYS A 23 -39.92 -0.75 12.82
C LYS A 23 -38.38 -0.79 12.70
N GLN A 24 -37.87 -1.69 11.89
CA GLN A 24 -36.55 -1.60 11.36
C GLN A 24 -36.60 -0.27 10.60
N ASN A 25 -36.13 0.81 11.25
CA ASN A 25 -35.72 2.00 10.53
C ASN A 25 -34.63 1.50 9.61
N ASP A 26 -34.99 1.19 8.39
CA ASP A 26 -34.05 0.80 7.35
C ASP A 26 -33.33 2.09 6.96
N GLU A 27 -32.32 2.45 7.75
CA GLU A 27 -31.42 3.59 7.47
C GLU A 27 -30.53 3.31 6.25
N SER A 28 -30.84 2.27 5.49
CA SER A 28 -30.12 1.98 4.27
C SER A 28 -30.33 3.11 3.25
N LEU A 29 -29.24 3.56 2.66
CA LEU A 29 -29.31 4.55 1.57
C LEU A 29 -30.22 4.03 0.45
N PRO A 30 -31.06 4.89 -0.16
CA PRO A 30 -31.81 4.55 -1.35
C PRO A 30 -30.92 3.88 -2.40
N SER A 31 -31.44 2.89 -3.11
CA SER A 31 -30.66 2.05 -4.03
C SER A 31 -29.85 2.87 -5.07
N HIS A 32 -30.40 4.00 -5.53
CA HIS A 32 -29.74 4.88 -6.50
C HIS A 32 -28.53 5.64 -5.91
N LEU A 33 -28.43 5.78 -4.57
CA LEU A 33 -27.30 6.44 -3.88
C LEU A 33 -26.25 5.45 -3.38
N ARG A 34 -26.46 4.15 -3.52
CA ARG A 34 -25.49 3.13 -3.12
C ARG A 34 -24.28 3.10 -4.07
N LEU A 35 -23.20 2.43 -3.66
CA LEU A 35 -21.94 2.30 -4.42
C LEU A 35 -22.17 1.85 -5.88
N ASN A 36 -23.11 0.95 -6.10
CA ASN A 36 -23.50 0.43 -7.42
C ASN A 36 -24.78 1.09 -7.97
N GLY A 37 -25.20 2.21 -7.39
CA GLY A 37 -26.41 2.91 -7.77
C GLY A 37 -26.28 3.73 -9.04
N SER A 38 -27.43 4.01 -9.68
CA SER A 38 -27.49 4.75 -10.94
C SER A 38 -26.89 6.16 -10.86
N SER A 39 -26.98 6.84 -9.71
CA SER A 39 -26.43 8.19 -9.53
C SER A 39 -24.90 8.22 -9.70
N ILE A 40 -24.21 7.25 -9.10
CA ILE A 40 -22.75 7.12 -9.24
C ILE A 40 -22.38 6.66 -10.65
N GLY A 41 -23.08 5.63 -11.16
CA GLY A 41 -22.86 5.12 -12.52
C GLY A 41 -23.02 6.18 -13.59
N ASN A 42 -24.05 7.03 -13.52
CA ASN A 42 -24.28 8.13 -14.46
C ASN A 42 -23.21 9.22 -14.35
N THR A 43 -22.78 9.55 -13.14
CA THR A 43 -21.72 10.55 -12.93
C THR A 43 -20.40 10.04 -13.49
N LEU A 44 -20.02 8.80 -13.18
CA LEU A 44 -18.81 8.18 -13.69
C LEU A 44 -18.82 8.01 -15.21
N GLY A 45 -19.96 7.66 -15.79
CA GLY A 45 -20.11 7.49 -17.24
C GLY A 45 -19.73 8.75 -18.02
N LYS A 46 -20.06 9.94 -17.50
CA LYS A 46 -19.72 11.23 -18.12
C LYS A 46 -18.23 11.53 -18.12
N HIS A 47 -17.48 11.06 -17.11
CA HIS A 47 -16.06 11.38 -16.91
C HIS A 47 -15.14 10.16 -17.08
N LYS A 48 -15.68 9.03 -17.54
CA LYS A 48 -14.91 7.80 -17.71
C LYS A 48 -13.67 8.01 -18.60
N GLU A 49 -13.84 8.73 -19.69
CA GLU A 49 -12.73 9.00 -20.61
C GLU A 49 -11.69 9.96 -20.04
N ASP A 50 -12.09 10.88 -19.16
CA ASP A 50 -11.15 11.80 -18.50
C ASP A 50 -10.22 11.05 -17.52
N VAL A 51 -10.66 9.90 -17.03
CA VAL A 51 -9.87 9.00 -16.18
C VAL A 51 -9.04 8.02 -17.02
N LEU A 52 -9.61 7.41 -18.05
CA LEU A 52 -8.97 6.31 -18.77
C LEU A 52 -7.98 6.79 -19.84
N GLN A 53 -8.28 7.84 -20.59
CA GLN A 53 -7.41 8.29 -21.70
C GLN A 53 -6.02 8.75 -21.26
N PRO A 54 -5.84 9.50 -20.12
CA PRO A 54 -4.52 9.85 -19.65
C PRO A 54 -3.81 8.71 -18.90
N SER A 55 -4.47 7.58 -18.67
CA SER A 55 -3.91 6.45 -17.93
C SER A 55 -3.23 5.45 -18.86
N VAL A 56 -2.10 4.92 -18.42
CA VAL A 56 -1.31 3.93 -19.18
C VAL A 56 -0.83 2.80 -18.27
N GLY A 57 -0.74 1.59 -18.82
CA GLY A 57 -0.05 0.49 -18.19
C GLY A 57 1.42 0.46 -18.60
N LEU A 58 2.36 0.26 -17.67
CA LEU A 58 3.79 0.07 -17.94
C LEU A 58 4.14 -1.41 -17.96
N TYR A 59 4.83 -1.85 -18.99
CA TYR A 59 5.11 -3.27 -19.22
C TYR A 59 6.59 -3.56 -19.30
N ARG A 60 6.95 -4.77 -18.82
CA ARG A 60 8.23 -5.41 -18.99
C ARG A 60 8.01 -6.83 -19.50
N ASN A 61 8.49 -7.14 -20.72
CA ASN A 61 8.28 -8.44 -21.36
C ASN A 61 6.80 -8.85 -21.34
N ASP A 62 5.91 -7.98 -21.83
CA ASP A 62 4.45 -8.13 -21.87
C ASP A 62 3.73 -8.32 -20.53
N LYS A 63 4.46 -8.24 -19.44
CA LYS A 63 3.88 -8.27 -18.10
C LYS A 63 3.65 -6.84 -17.60
N LEU A 64 2.41 -6.54 -17.18
CA LEU A 64 2.08 -5.31 -16.47
C LEU A 64 2.85 -5.27 -15.14
N ILE A 65 3.60 -4.18 -14.90
CA ILE A 65 4.40 -3.99 -13.68
C ILE A 65 4.02 -2.75 -12.89
N ALA A 66 3.46 -1.75 -13.56
CA ALA A 66 2.99 -0.51 -12.94
C ALA A 66 1.94 0.15 -13.83
N HIS A 67 1.18 1.07 -13.26
CA HIS A 67 0.42 2.05 -14.03
C HIS A 67 1.19 3.38 -14.11
N GLY A 68 0.73 4.26 -14.98
CA GLY A 68 1.23 5.63 -15.11
C GLY A 68 0.15 6.56 -15.56
N VAL A 69 0.46 7.85 -15.51
CA VAL A 69 -0.46 8.94 -15.85
C VAL A 69 0.25 9.93 -16.74
N LEU A 70 -0.33 10.22 -17.91
CA LEU A 70 0.17 11.22 -18.84
C LEU A 70 -0.03 12.62 -18.26
N VAL A 71 1.07 13.38 -18.14
CA VAL A 71 1.10 14.68 -17.48
C VAL A 71 1.45 15.83 -18.42
N ASP A 72 1.94 15.51 -19.63
CA ASP A 72 2.29 16.50 -20.65
C ASP A 72 1.93 16.00 -22.07
N ARG A 73 1.53 16.92 -22.94
CA ARG A 73 1.10 16.63 -24.32
C ARG A 73 2.18 16.04 -25.22
N LYS A 74 3.48 16.21 -24.86
CA LYS A 74 4.64 15.62 -25.55
C LYS A 74 4.92 14.17 -25.14
N GLY A 75 4.02 13.56 -24.33
CA GLY A 75 4.11 12.15 -23.93
C GLY A 75 4.96 11.90 -22.68
N TYR A 76 5.10 12.90 -21.81
CA TYR A 76 5.64 12.66 -20.47
C TYR A 76 4.57 12.06 -19.56
N LEU A 77 4.97 11.07 -18.78
CA LEU A 77 4.08 10.40 -17.83
C LEU A 77 4.77 10.17 -16.49
N LEU A 78 3.99 10.24 -15.42
CA LEU A 78 4.41 9.87 -14.07
C LEU A 78 4.04 8.42 -13.75
N SER A 79 4.89 7.75 -13.00
CA SER A 79 4.61 6.43 -12.42
C SER A 79 5.37 6.27 -11.10
N LYS A 80 5.06 5.20 -10.36
CA LYS A 80 5.82 4.80 -9.18
C LYS A 80 7.21 4.28 -9.59
N ALA A 81 8.28 4.92 -9.08
CA ALA A 81 9.65 4.61 -9.47
C ALA A 81 10.04 3.16 -9.14
N SER A 82 9.79 2.71 -7.90
CA SER A 82 10.18 1.37 -7.46
C SER A 82 9.40 0.22 -8.15
N SER A 83 8.18 0.48 -8.62
CA SER A 83 7.37 -0.51 -9.37
C SER A 83 7.69 -0.54 -10.85
N SER A 84 8.04 0.60 -11.45
CA SER A 84 8.28 0.74 -12.89
C SER A 84 9.70 0.36 -13.35
N VAL A 85 10.52 -0.18 -12.46
CA VAL A 85 11.90 -0.60 -12.79
C VAL A 85 11.90 -1.63 -13.91
N GLY A 86 12.62 -1.31 -15.00
CA GLY A 86 12.74 -2.19 -16.17
C GLY A 86 11.55 -2.15 -17.11
N ALA A 87 10.61 -1.20 -16.95
CA ALA A 87 9.59 -0.93 -17.96
C ALA A 87 10.26 -0.53 -19.30
N ARG A 88 9.71 -1.01 -20.41
CA ARG A 88 10.20 -0.71 -21.77
C ARG A 88 9.09 -0.18 -22.67
N THR A 89 7.85 -0.56 -22.39
CA THR A 89 6.70 -0.15 -23.18
C THR A 89 5.55 0.28 -22.27
N ILE A 90 4.67 1.10 -22.84
CA ILE A 90 3.35 1.36 -22.28
C ILE A 90 2.27 0.78 -23.17
N ARG A 91 1.09 0.53 -22.59
CA ARG A 91 -0.17 0.34 -23.32
C ARG A 91 -1.19 1.37 -22.84
N THR A 92 -1.90 1.96 -23.80
CA THR A 92 -3.00 2.89 -23.54
C THR A 92 -4.31 2.13 -23.29
N SER A 93 -5.36 2.85 -22.88
CA SER A 93 -6.72 2.29 -22.77
C SER A 93 -7.28 1.74 -24.09
N ASN A 94 -6.73 2.15 -25.24
CA ASN A 94 -7.07 1.65 -26.58
C ASN A 94 -6.13 0.53 -27.05
N ASP A 95 -5.41 -0.13 -26.14
CA ASP A 95 -4.46 -1.21 -26.40
C ASP A 95 -3.28 -0.85 -27.35
N GLN A 96 -3.04 0.43 -27.63
CA GLN A 96 -1.89 0.87 -28.40
C GLN A 96 -0.62 0.80 -27.55
N SER A 97 0.45 0.26 -28.11
CA SER A 97 1.73 0.08 -27.44
C SER A 97 2.80 1.05 -27.95
N PHE A 98 3.55 1.65 -27.02
CA PHE A 98 4.63 2.60 -27.35
C PHE A 98 5.85 2.32 -26.49
N SER A 99 7.04 2.58 -27.06
CA SER A 99 8.29 2.51 -26.31
C SER A 99 8.42 3.70 -25.37
N ILE A 100 9.06 3.48 -24.23
CA ILE A 100 9.31 4.53 -23.23
C ILE A 100 10.76 4.53 -22.76
N ARG A 101 11.21 5.70 -22.30
CA ARG A 101 12.49 5.85 -21.58
C ARG A 101 12.30 6.65 -20.31
N ILE A 102 13.07 6.31 -19.28
CA ILE A 102 13.08 7.07 -18.03
C ILE A 102 13.83 8.39 -18.23
N ARG A 103 13.32 9.46 -17.63
CA ARG A 103 13.91 10.80 -17.70
C ARG A 103 14.40 11.27 -16.33
N LYS A 104 13.59 11.11 -15.28
CA LYS A 104 13.88 11.57 -13.94
C LYS A 104 13.35 10.57 -12.90
N ARG A 105 13.94 10.58 -11.71
CA ARG A 105 13.45 9.87 -10.52
C ARG A 105 13.59 10.74 -9.30
N ASP A 106 12.66 10.64 -8.40
CA ASP A 106 12.75 11.18 -7.05
C ASP A 106 12.59 10.04 -6.03
N GLU A 107 13.66 9.81 -5.26
CA GLU A 107 13.68 8.75 -4.26
C GLU A 107 12.82 9.08 -3.04
N HIS A 108 12.66 10.38 -2.73
CA HIS A 108 11.90 10.80 -1.55
C HIS A 108 10.40 10.50 -1.70
N THR A 109 9.83 10.75 -2.89
CA THR A 109 8.42 10.49 -3.19
C THR A 109 8.17 9.17 -3.91
N ASP A 110 9.22 8.46 -4.34
CA ASP A 110 9.14 7.26 -5.17
C ASP A 110 8.47 7.51 -6.54
N LEU A 111 8.61 8.72 -7.08
CA LEU A 111 8.10 9.08 -8.41
C LEU A 111 9.17 8.90 -9.48
N ALA A 112 8.74 8.52 -10.68
CA ALA A 112 9.55 8.53 -11.88
C ALA A 112 8.81 9.24 -13.03
N LEU A 113 9.55 10.07 -13.78
CA LEU A 113 9.11 10.66 -15.01
C LEU A 113 9.64 9.84 -16.19
N TRP A 114 8.74 9.38 -17.01
CA TRP A 114 9.00 8.64 -18.24
C TRP A 114 8.60 9.47 -19.45
N GLN A 115 9.17 9.18 -20.59
CA GLN A 115 8.81 9.79 -21.88
C GLN A 115 8.52 8.72 -22.92
N ILE A 116 7.40 8.86 -23.61
CA ILE A 116 7.07 8.07 -24.79
C ILE A 116 8.03 8.45 -25.92
N THR A 117 8.53 7.47 -26.65
CA THR A 117 9.45 7.65 -27.76
C THR A 117 8.84 7.12 -29.06
N GLY A 118 9.23 7.71 -30.18
CA GLY A 118 8.77 7.22 -31.51
C GLY A 118 7.31 7.55 -31.85
N SER A 119 6.71 8.53 -31.17
CA SER A 119 5.35 8.99 -31.45
C SER A 119 5.33 10.50 -31.63
N ALA A 120 4.70 10.97 -32.70
CA ALA A 120 4.49 12.39 -32.98
C ALA A 120 3.09 12.89 -32.57
N GLN A 121 2.25 12.02 -32.01
CA GLN A 121 0.90 12.40 -31.60
C GLN A 121 0.88 13.27 -30.35
N THR A 122 -0.16 14.09 -30.25
CA THR A 122 -0.46 14.85 -29.03
C THR A 122 -1.26 13.99 -28.06
N TRP A 123 -0.84 13.97 -26.81
CA TRP A 123 -1.42 13.13 -25.77
C TRP A 123 -2.46 13.88 -24.94
N LYS A 124 -3.56 13.21 -24.58
CA LYS A 124 -4.49 13.71 -23.55
C LYS A 124 -3.83 13.52 -22.18
N THR A 125 -3.79 14.59 -21.41
CA THR A 125 -3.16 14.63 -20.08
C THR A 125 -4.21 14.67 -18.99
N VAL A 126 -3.81 14.31 -17.76
CA VAL A 126 -4.69 14.48 -16.61
C VAL A 126 -5.05 15.94 -16.39
N GLN A 127 -6.26 16.15 -15.90
CA GLN A 127 -6.68 17.40 -15.30
C GLN A 127 -6.46 17.31 -13.79
N TRP A 128 -5.54 18.10 -13.28
CA TRP A 128 -5.28 18.13 -11.84
C TRP A 128 -6.39 18.87 -11.11
N VAL A 129 -6.70 18.39 -9.90
CA VAL A 129 -7.62 19.11 -9.01
C VAL A 129 -7.07 20.48 -8.67
N ASP A 130 -7.97 21.47 -8.47
CA ASP A 130 -7.57 22.77 -7.95
C ASP A 130 -6.95 22.64 -6.56
N GLN A 131 -5.74 23.21 -6.38
CA GLN A 131 -4.97 23.14 -5.13
C GLN A 131 -5.73 23.65 -3.90
N ASN A 132 -6.66 24.59 -4.11
CA ASN A 132 -7.47 25.16 -3.05
C ASN A 132 -8.67 24.29 -2.65
N LYS A 133 -8.92 23.20 -3.36
CA LYS A 133 -10.01 22.25 -3.09
C LYS A 133 -9.45 21.00 -2.44
N SER A 134 -9.42 20.97 -1.12
CA SER A 134 -9.10 19.79 -0.34
C SER A 134 -10.21 18.74 -0.50
N ALA A 135 -9.84 17.54 -0.90
CA ALA A 135 -10.73 16.39 -0.84
C ALA A 135 -10.75 15.86 0.62
N GLY A 136 -11.89 15.96 1.28
CA GLY A 136 -12.08 15.53 2.67
C GLY A 136 -12.30 14.02 2.79
N LEU A 137 -12.28 13.54 4.03
CA LEU A 137 -12.65 12.17 4.39
C LEU A 137 -14.03 11.80 3.84
N GLY A 138 -14.19 10.58 3.32
CA GLY A 138 -15.44 10.11 2.71
C GLY A 138 -15.68 10.59 1.28
N THR A 139 -14.79 11.43 0.71
CA THR A 139 -14.90 11.84 -0.70
C THR A 139 -14.80 10.61 -1.61
N TRP A 140 -15.75 10.46 -2.52
CA TRP A 140 -15.71 9.45 -3.56
C TRP A 140 -14.49 9.63 -4.44
N SER A 141 -13.81 8.53 -4.67
CA SER A 141 -12.60 8.51 -5.49
C SER A 141 -12.58 7.30 -6.41
N VAL A 142 -11.92 7.45 -7.55
CA VAL A 142 -11.83 6.42 -8.57
C VAL A 142 -10.41 6.27 -9.08
N SER A 143 -10.11 5.10 -9.61
CA SER A 143 -8.83 4.81 -10.28
C SER A 143 -9.07 3.80 -11.40
N PRO A 144 -8.29 3.83 -12.49
CA PRO A 144 -8.40 2.81 -13.53
C PRO A 144 -8.14 1.40 -12.98
N GLY A 145 -8.88 0.42 -13.48
CA GLY A 145 -8.62 -0.99 -13.24
C GLY A 145 -7.40 -1.49 -14.02
N ALA A 146 -7.04 -2.77 -13.82
CA ALA A 146 -5.79 -3.33 -14.34
C ALA A 146 -5.60 -3.21 -15.85
N GLU A 147 -6.69 -3.40 -16.61
CA GLU A 147 -6.66 -3.37 -18.08
C GLU A 147 -7.00 -2.00 -18.67
N LEU A 148 -7.17 -0.96 -17.83
CA LEU A 148 -7.58 0.40 -18.24
C LEU A 148 -8.94 0.45 -18.99
N LYS A 149 -9.79 -0.55 -18.79
CA LYS A 149 -11.13 -0.65 -19.42
C LYS A 149 -12.26 -0.39 -18.45
N ASP A 150 -12.01 -0.65 -17.17
CA ASP A 150 -12.90 -0.43 -16.03
C ASP A 150 -12.34 0.63 -15.07
N ILE A 151 -13.21 1.07 -14.18
CA ILE A 151 -12.87 2.03 -13.12
C ILE A 151 -13.19 1.35 -11.78
N LYS A 152 -12.22 1.39 -10.86
CA LYS A 152 -12.40 1.01 -9.46
C LYS A 152 -12.89 2.21 -8.68
N LEU A 153 -13.84 1.99 -7.80
CA LEU A 153 -14.50 3.00 -6.98
C LEU A 153 -14.27 2.75 -5.51
N GLY A 154 -14.05 3.80 -4.76
CA GLY A 154 -13.88 3.78 -3.31
C GLY A 154 -13.98 5.19 -2.74
N VAL A 155 -13.49 5.38 -1.53
CA VAL A 155 -13.52 6.66 -0.83
C VAL A 155 -12.17 7.00 -0.22
N LEU A 156 -11.95 8.27 0.08
CA LEU A 156 -10.85 8.69 0.94
C LEU A 156 -11.14 8.22 2.37
N SER A 157 -10.31 7.32 2.89
CA SER A 157 -10.57 6.56 4.13
C SER A 157 -9.81 7.07 5.34
N ALA A 158 -8.89 8.03 5.19
CA ALA A 158 -8.22 8.70 6.28
C ALA A 158 -7.79 10.13 5.91
N ASN A 159 -7.60 10.96 6.94
CA ASN A 159 -7.05 12.30 6.76
C ASN A 159 -5.61 12.25 6.23
N PRO A 160 -5.18 13.29 5.49
CA PRO A 160 -3.81 13.40 5.01
C PRO A 160 -2.81 13.32 6.16
N ARG A 161 -1.70 12.58 5.96
CA ARG A 161 -0.65 12.43 6.96
C ARG A 161 0.71 12.07 6.36
N VAL A 162 1.76 12.36 7.12
CA VAL A 162 3.12 11.89 6.84
C VAL A 162 3.23 10.42 7.20
N ILE A 163 3.90 9.62 6.37
CA ILE A 163 4.26 8.25 6.70
C ILE A 163 5.76 8.23 7.00
N LEU A 164 6.08 8.07 8.27
CA LEU A 164 7.46 8.02 8.70
C LEU A 164 8.15 6.74 8.21
N ARG A 165 9.47 6.78 8.15
CA ARG A 165 10.27 5.59 7.84
C ARG A 165 10.19 4.60 9.00
N GLU A 166 9.71 3.41 8.74
CA GLU A 166 9.65 2.33 9.75
C GLU A 166 10.99 1.60 9.87
N GLY A 167 11.78 1.62 8.81
CA GLY A 167 13.02 0.84 8.68
C GLY A 167 12.76 -0.64 8.44
N GLY A 168 13.83 -1.34 8.08
CA GLY A 168 13.80 -2.78 7.94
C GLY A 168 13.84 -3.48 9.30
N VAL A 169 13.14 -4.62 9.43
CA VAL A 169 13.14 -5.40 10.67
C VAL A 169 13.58 -6.85 10.43
N MET A 170 14.24 -7.41 11.44
CA MET A 170 14.62 -8.84 11.44
C MET A 170 13.48 -9.74 11.95
N GLY A 171 12.59 -9.19 12.79
CA GLY A 171 11.53 -9.95 13.45
C GLY A 171 12.06 -10.87 14.55
N VAL A 172 12.94 -10.32 15.38
CA VAL A 172 13.48 -10.95 16.59
C VAL A 172 13.32 -10.03 17.78
N LEU A 173 13.13 -10.58 18.96
CA LEU A 173 13.25 -9.85 20.23
C LEU A 173 14.67 -9.98 20.74
N LEU A 174 15.19 -8.88 21.24
CA LEU A 174 16.58 -8.72 21.66
C LEU A 174 16.65 -8.30 23.12
N GLU A 175 17.62 -8.82 23.84
CA GLU A 175 17.92 -8.43 25.20
C GLU A 175 19.40 -8.07 25.34
N ASP A 176 19.65 -6.94 26.01
CA ASP A 176 21.01 -6.51 26.32
C ASP A 176 21.59 -7.45 27.39
N THR A 177 22.68 -8.09 27.05
CA THR A 177 23.35 -9.01 27.99
C THR A 177 24.15 -8.19 28.99
N ASN A 178 23.98 -8.46 30.29
CA ASN A 178 24.79 -7.83 31.34
C ASN A 178 26.29 -8.07 31.11
N SER A 179 26.94 -7.08 30.74
CA SER A 179 28.33 -6.57 30.75
C SER A 179 29.56 -7.49 30.69
N SER A 180 29.54 -8.76 31.01
CA SER A 180 30.75 -9.59 30.97
C SER A 180 30.98 -10.35 29.67
N VAL A 181 29.96 -10.46 28.83
CA VAL A 181 30.05 -11.24 27.59
C VAL A 181 29.55 -10.38 26.40
N ALA A 182 30.40 -10.19 25.39
CA ALA A 182 30.10 -9.34 24.24
C ALA A 182 28.92 -9.85 23.41
N GLY A 183 28.06 -8.94 22.92
CA GLY A 183 26.98 -9.22 22.00
C GLY A 183 25.59 -9.12 22.63
N ILE A 184 24.56 -9.19 21.81
CA ILE A 184 23.14 -9.01 22.17
C ILE A 184 22.41 -10.32 21.95
N THR A 185 21.69 -10.80 22.95
CA THR A 185 21.04 -12.10 22.90
C THR A 185 19.69 -12.01 22.20
N ILE A 186 19.42 -12.98 21.32
CA ILE A 186 18.09 -13.18 20.74
C ILE A 186 17.25 -13.99 21.73
N THR A 187 16.21 -13.39 22.27
CA THR A 187 15.29 -14.04 23.22
C THR A 187 14.10 -14.68 22.51
N GLU A 188 13.71 -14.15 21.34
CA GLU A 188 12.62 -14.71 20.56
C GLU A 188 12.89 -14.50 19.07
N VAL A 189 12.47 -15.45 18.24
CA VAL A 189 12.43 -15.35 16.77
C VAL A 189 10.99 -15.52 16.33
N LEU A 190 10.41 -14.47 15.77
CA LEU A 190 9.03 -14.49 15.29
C LEU A 190 8.89 -15.44 14.10
N PRO A 191 7.93 -16.37 14.10
CA PRO A 191 7.71 -17.29 13.00
C PRO A 191 7.51 -16.56 11.68
N GLN A 192 8.03 -17.12 10.59
CA GLN A 192 7.97 -16.56 9.23
C GLN A 192 8.57 -15.15 9.09
N SER A 193 9.27 -14.65 10.09
CA SER A 193 9.99 -13.37 10.02
C SER A 193 11.24 -13.46 9.14
N ALA A 194 11.89 -12.32 8.89
CA ALA A 194 13.15 -12.26 8.18
C ALA A 194 14.25 -13.07 8.88
N GLY A 195 14.29 -12.99 10.21
CA GLY A 195 15.24 -13.74 11.05
C GLY A 195 15.00 -15.25 11.03
N ASP A 196 13.72 -15.65 11.10
CA ASP A 196 13.35 -17.08 11.02
C ASP A 196 13.75 -17.67 9.65
N ARG A 197 13.39 -16.99 8.55
CA ARG A 197 13.79 -17.43 7.20
C ARG A 197 15.31 -17.46 6.98
N ALA A 198 16.04 -16.61 7.69
CA ALA A 198 17.51 -16.59 7.66
C ALA A 198 18.16 -17.65 8.58
N GLY A 199 17.37 -18.32 9.41
CA GLY A 199 17.84 -19.35 10.33
C GLY A 199 18.46 -18.81 11.63
N LEU A 200 18.07 -17.59 12.05
CA LEU A 200 18.36 -17.10 13.40
C LEU A 200 17.63 -17.96 14.43
N ARG A 201 18.21 -18.09 15.61
CA ARG A 201 17.67 -18.94 16.68
C ARG A 201 17.69 -18.22 18.02
N ILE A 202 16.80 -18.60 18.91
CA ILE A 202 16.83 -18.22 20.30
C ILE A 202 18.20 -18.58 20.90
N MET A 203 18.74 -17.72 21.76
CA MET A 203 20.09 -17.80 22.36
C MET A 203 21.25 -17.56 21.39
N ASP A 204 21.01 -17.20 20.12
CA ASP A 204 22.06 -16.61 19.31
C ASP A 204 22.48 -15.26 19.88
N ARG A 205 23.75 -14.96 19.85
CA ARG A 205 24.29 -13.67 20.30
C ARG A 205 24.83 -12.90 19.12
N ILE A 206 24.23 -11.76 18.80
CA ILE A 206 24.63 -10.86 17.73
C ILE A 206 25.86 -10.07 18.18
N LEU A 207 26.97 -10.27 17.53
CA LEU A 207 28.25 -9.59 17.80
C LEU A 207 28.45 -8.37 16.89
N ARG A 208 28.04 -8.49 15.62
CA ARG A 208 28.21 -7.45 14.59
C ARG A 208 27.05 -7.43 13.62
N LEU A 209 26.71 -6.23 13.15
CA LEU A 209 25.82 -5.97 12.01
C LEU A 209 26.68 -5.38 10.88
N ASP A 210 26.70 -6.05 9.72
CA ASP A 210 27.62 -5.76 8.63
C ASP A 210 29.07 -5.63 9.18
N ARG A 211 29.67 -4.44 9.11
CA ARG A 211 31.01 -4.18 9.62
C ARG A 211 31.05 -3.53 11.02
N ARG A 212 29.87 -3.29 11.64
CA ARG A 212 29.77 -2.55 12.92
C ARG A 212 29.59 -3.51 14.08
N THR A 213 30.43 -3.43 15.08
CA THR A 213 30.24 -4.13 16.35
C THR A 213 29.09 -3.50 17.11
N VAL A 214 28.20 -4.32 17.68
CA VAL A 214 27.02 -3.86 18.44
C VAL A 214 27.11 -4.36 19.87
N ARG A 215 26.74 -3.50 20.82
CA ARG A 215 26.80 -3.76 22.27
C ARG A 215 25.48 -3.51 22.96
N THR A 216 24.54 -2.81 22.31
CA THR A 216 23.21 -2.51 22.86
C THR A 216 22.14 -2.71 21.80
N THR A 217 20.94 -3.07 22.25
CA THR A 217 19.74 -3.20 21.39
C THR A 217 19.44 -1.89 20.68
N GLU A 218 19.70 -0.73 21.33
CA GLU A 218 19.49 0.57 20.73
C GLU A 218 20.40 0.80 19.51
N GLN A 219 21.67 0.36 19.56
CA GLN A 219 22.57 0.45 18.40
C GLN A 219 22.04 -0.37 17.20
N ILE A 220 21.49 -1.57 17.46
CA ILE A 220 20.85 -2.37 16.41
C ILE A 220 19.64 -1.62 15.84
N ASN A 221 18.76 -1.10 16.72
CA ASN A 221 17.58 -0.38 16.29
C ASN A 221 17.89 0.86 15.45
N GLN A 222 18.91 1.63 15.83
CA GLN A 222 19.36 2.79 15.06
C GLN A 222 19.90 2.39 13.68
N LEU A 223 20.66 1.30 13.59
CA LEU A 223 21.13 0.79 12.31
C LEU A 223 19.98 0.30 11.42
N LEU A 224 19.01 -0.42 11.98
CA LEU A 224 17.86 -0.92 11.26
C LEU A 224 16.96 0.21 10.75
N LYS A 225 16.82 1.32 11.49
CA LYS A 225 16.08 2.52 11.03
C LYS A 225 16.68 3.14 9.75
N THR A 226 17.95 2.90 9.46
CA THR A 226 18.62 3.40 8.24
C THR A 226 18.49 2.46 7.05
N LYS A 227 17.98 1.25 7.24
CA LYS A 227 17.84 0.20 6.23
C LYS A 227 16.40 0.11 5.76
N ASP A 228 16.21 -0.30 4.52
CA ASP A 228 14.88 -0.52 3.96
C ASP A 228 14.48 -2.02 4.02
N PRO A 229 13.17 -2.30 4.08
CA PRO A 229 12.69 -3.66 3.86
C PRO A 229 13.16 -4.16 2.48
N GLY A 230 13.75 -5.36 2.47
CA GLY A 230 14.38 -5.96 1.29
C GLY A 230 15.91 -5.80 1.26
N ASP A 231 16.50 -4.93 2.09
CA ASP A 231 17.95 -4.82 2.22
C ASP A 231 18.53 -6.10 2.82
N LEU A 232 19.71 -6.45 2.33
CA LEU A 232 20.48 -7.57 2.86
C LEU A 232 21.39 -7.09 3.98
N LEU A 233 21.28 -7.71 5.14
CA LEU A 233 22.08 -7.45 6.32
C LEU A 233 22.91 -8.70 6.67
N THR A 234 24.20 -8.54 6.94
CA THR A 234 25.07 -9.64 7.41
C THR A 234 25.26 -9.54 8.91
N LEU A 235 24.84 -10.57 9.64
CA LEU A 235 25.01 -10.69 11.08
C LEU A 235 26.16 -11.64 11.40
N ARG A 236 27.10 -11.19 12.23
CA ARG A 236 28.03 -12.10 12.91
C ARG A 236 27.39 -12.51 14.21
N VAL A 237 27.09 -13.80 14.34
CA VAL A 237 26.46 -14.36 15.54
C VAL A 237 27.35 -15.39 16.20
N ASN A 238 27.28 -15.48 17.52
CA ASN A 238 27.83 -16.59 18.29
C ASN A 238 26.70 -17.52 18.68
N ARG A 239 26.77 -18.75 18.20
CA ARG A 239 25.84 -19.83 18.49
C ARG A 239 26.56 -20.96 19.21
N ARG A 240 26.29 -21.11 20.51
CA ARG A 240 26.93 -22.14 21.37
C ARG A 240 28.45 -22.13 21.29
N GLY A 241 29.08 -20.94 21.34
CA GLY A 241 30.52 -20.78 21.28
C GLY A 241 31.13 -20.72 19.86
N LYS A 242 30.35 -21.03 18.82
CA LYS A 242 30.80 -20.96 17.42
C LYS A 242 30.31 -19.70 16.75
N GLU A 243 31.24 -18.93 16.19
CA GLU A 243 30.91 -17.76 15.39
C GLU A 243 30.57 -18.13 13.94
N MET A 244 29.54 -17.47 13.39
CA MET A 244 29.11 -17.66 12.00
C MET A 244 28.49 -16.39 11.45
N ASP A 245 28.51 -16.24 10.12
CA ASP A 245 27.83 -15.16 9.42
C ASP A 245 26.47 -15.65 8.92
N ILE A 246 25.41 -14.91 9.25
CA ILE A 246 24.05 -15.17 8.78
C ILE A 246 23.57 -13.94 7.99
N ARG A 247 23.06 -14.18 6.78
CA ARG A 247 22.51 -13.13 5.92
C ARG A 247 21.01 -13.07 6.09
N VAL A 248 20.53 -11.88 6.46
CA VAL A 248 19.10 -11.62 6.69
C VAL A 248 18.61 -10.61 5.67
N THR A 249 17.63 -10.97 4.87
CA THR A 249 16.89 -9.99 4.05
C THR A 249 15.81 -9.37 4.92
N LEU A 250 15.95 -8.07 5.23
CA LEU A 250 15.06 -7.36 6.14
C LEU A 250 13.61 -7.37 5.66
N GLY A 251 12.68 -7.49 6.58
CA GLY A 251 11.24 -7.46 6.34
C GLY A 251 10.63 -6.11 6.70
N HIS A 252 9.34 -5.95 6.37
CA HIS A 252 8.53 -4.85 6.86
C HIS A 252 8.13 -5.09 8.32
N ARG A 253 8.05 -4.04 9.11
CA ARG A 253 7.61 -4.10 10.51
C ARG A 253 6.19 -4.68 10.63
N SER A 254 5.29 -4.25 9.78
CA SER A 254 3.92 -4.76 9.73
C SER A 254 3.83 -6.27 9.43
N VAL A 255 4.79 -6.84 8.71
CA VAL A 255 4.83 -8.29 8.42
C VAL A 255 5.45 -9.08 9.57
N ALA A 256 6.43 -8.50 10.26
CA ALA A 256 7.14 -9.19 11.34
C ALA A 256 6.34 -9.26 12.65
N PHE A 257 5.53 -8.21 12.93
CA PHE A 257 4.78 -8.10 14.20
C PHE A 257 3.27 -8.32 14.06
N ASP A 258 2.75 -8.40 12.82
CA ASP A 258 1.33 -8.59 12.54
C ASP A 258 1.00 -10.01 12.01
N LEU A 259 1.68 -11.03 12.51
CA LEU A 259 1.43 -12.43 12.12
C LEU A 259 -0.03 -12.87 12.34
N PHE A 260 -0.75 -12.17 13.23
CA PHE A 260 -2.18 -12.36 13.48
C PHE A 260 -3.07 -11.36 12.74
N ASN A 261 -2.48 -10.43 11.97
CA ASN A 261 -3.25 -9.48 11.19
C ASN A 261 -3.85 -10.18 9.95
N ARG A 262 -5.08 -10.68 10.11
CA ARG A 262 -5.83 -11.33 9.04
C ARG A 262 -5.92 -10.47 7.78
N ASN A 263 -6.02 -9.14 7.91
CA ASN A 263 -6.07 -8.24 6.76
C ASN A 263 -4.79 -8.33 5.93
N LEU A 264 -3.63 -8.36 6.58
CA LEU A 264 -2.35 -8.48 5.88
C LEU A 264 -2.20 -9.85 5.21
N LEU A 265 -2.53 -10.94 5.91
CA LEU A 265 -2.49 -12.30 5.36
C LEU A 265 -3.41 -12.46 4.15
N MET A 266 -4.59 -11.83 4.18
CA MET A 266 -5.59 -11.87 3.10
C MET A 266 -5.34 -10.82 2.00
N SER A 267 -4.32 -9.97 2.14
CA SER A 267 -4.10 -8.85 1.21
C SER A 267 -3.51 -9.27 -0.13
N GLY A 268 -2.89 -10.46 -0.19
CA GLY A 268 -2.10 -10.85 -1.35
C GLY A 268 -0.87 -9.92 -1.53
N PRO A 269 -0.28 -9.82 -2.72
CA PRO A 269 0.93 -9.05 -2.95
C PRO A 269 0.74 -7.55 -2.67
N VAL A 270 1.52 -6.99 -1.76
CA VAL A 270 1.56 -5.56 -1.42
C VAL A 270 2.78 -4.86 -2.02
N SER A 271 2.84 -3.53 -1.95
CA SER A 271 3.98 -2.75 -2.41
C SER A 271 5.22 -3.03 -1.55
N LYS A 272 6.39 -3.13 -2.18
CA LYS A 272 7.66 -3.28 -1.46
C LYS A 272 7.97 -2.04 -0.62
N ARG A 273 7.85 -0.84 -1.22
CA ARG A 273 7.93 0.42 -0.51
C ARG A 273 6.52 0.91 -0.19
N LYS A 274 6.23 1.14 1.09
CA LYS A 274 4.95 1.61 1.62
C LYS A 274 5.09 2.56 2.82
N ASP A 275 6.31 3.03 3.08
CA ASP A 275 6.63 3.99 4.13
C ASP A 275 7.53 5.12 3.61
N HIS A 276 7.89 6.07 4.48
CA HIS A 276 8.74 7.21 4.19
C HIS A 276 8.19 8.07 3.04
N PHE A 277 6.95 8.52 3.21
CA PHE A 277 6.31 9.47 2.30
C PHE A 277 6.06 10.80 2.99
N PRO A 278 6.35 11.95 2.32
CA PRO A 278 6.26 13.29 2.93
C PRO A 278 4.81 13.67 3.28
N LEU A 279 3.85 13.21 2.51
CA LEU A 279 2.42 13.34 2.72
C LEU A 279 1.70 12.31 1.87
N ILE A 280 0.65 11.71 2.41
CA ILE A 280 -0.26 10.85 1.65
C ILE A 280 -1.71 11.17 1.97
N ILE A 281 -2.59 10.89 1.03
CA ILE A 281 -4.00 10.64 1.25
C ILE A 281 -4.24 9.13 1.14
N GLN A 282 -5.15 8.62 1.95
CA GLN A 282 -5.47 7.19 1.97
C GLN A 282 -6.83 6.93 1.35
N ASN A 283 -6.93 5.89 0.55
CA ASN A 283 -8.18 5.42 -0.03
C ASN A 283 -8.34 3.91 0.15
N ASP A 284 -9.57 3.43 0.00
CA ASP A 284 -9.96 2.02 0.18
C ASP A 284 -10.19 1.28 -1.15
N LEU A 285 -9.72 1.82 -2.27
CA LEU A 285 -9.89 1.21 -3.57
C LEU A 285 -9.23 -0.18 -3.64
N PRO A 286 -9.91 -1.18 -4.23
CA PRO A 286 -9.39 -2.54 -4.36
C PRO A 286 -8.36 -2.64 -5.49
N LEU A 287 -7.25 -1.95 -5.34
CA LEU A 287 -6.17 -1.91 -6.32
C LEU A 287 -5.15 -3.03 -6.08
N HIS A 288 -4.57 -3.56 -7.15
CA HIS A 288 -3.42 -4.46 -7.08
C HIS A 288 -2.10 -3.67 -7.08
N LYS A 289 -1.01 -4.27 -6.64
CA LYS A 289 0.31 -3.60 -6.58
C LYS A 289 0.81 -3.15 -7.96
N GLU A 290 0.39 -3.82 -9.03
CA GLU A 290 0.71 -3.48 -10.41
C GLU A 290 -0.05 -2.23 -10.92
N MET A 291 -1.07 -1.77 -10.19
CA MET A 291 -1.79 -0.53 -10.50
C MET A 291 -1.17 0.70 -9.82
N MET A 292 -0.12 0.49 -9.00
CA MET A 292 0.59 1.62 -8.39
C MET A 292 1.34 2.42 -9.46
N GLY A 293 1.33 3.74 -9.31
CA GLY A 293 1.75 4.71 -10.33
C GLY A 293 0.59 5.29 -11.13
N GLY A 294 -0.61 4.69 -11.07
CA GLY A 294 -1.83 5.22 -11.67
C GLY A 294 -2.45 6.37 -10.89
N GLY A 295 -3.32 7.13 -11.54
CA GLY A 295 -4.00 8.28 -10.93
C GLY A 295 -5.12 7.88 -9.97
N LEU A 296 -5.31 8.68 -8.93
CA LEU A 296 -6.52 8.74 -8.13
C LEU A 296 -7.32 9.96 -8.56
N TYR A 297 -8.59 9.78 -8.87
CA TYR A 297 -9.44 10.85 -9.40
C TYR A 297 -10.70 11.02 -8.53
N ASN A 298 -11.29 12.22 -8.56
CA ASN A 298 -12.64 12.43 -8.05
C ASN A 298 -13.70 12.03 -9.10
N LEU A 299 -14.99 12.11 -8.74
CA LEU A 299 -16.09 11.77 -9.66
C LEU A 299 -16.22 12.72 -10.87
N ARG A 300 -15.51 13.84 -10.89
CA ARG A 300 -15.44 14.77 -12.03
C ARG A 300 -14.28 14.47 -12.99
N GLY A 301 -13.52 13.40 -12.76
CA GLY A 301 -12.35 13.06 -13.56
C GLY A 301 -11.12 13.92 -13.28
N GLU A 302 -11.14 14.77 -12.23
CA GLU A 302 -9.98 15.53 -11.80
C GLU A 302 -9.03 14.67 -10.97
N CYS A 303 -7.74 14.68 -11.27
CA CYS A 303 -6.72 13.87 -10.61
C CYS A 303 -6.33 14.49 -9.26
N LEU A 304 -6.52 13.73 -8.19
CA LEU A 304 -6.17 14.09 -6.82
C LEU A 304 -4.69 13.82 -6.52
N GLY A 305 -4.09 12.84 -7.22
CA GLY A 305 -2.71 12.41 -7.00
C GLY A 305 -2.39 11.07 -7.63
N ILE A 306 -1.22 10.53 -7.30
CA ILE A 306 -0.70 9.26 -7.82
C ILE A 306 -0.73 8.18 -6.73
N ASN A 307 -1.35 7.04 -7.01
CA ASN A 307 -1.35 5.87 -6.14
C ASN A 307 0.07 5.35 -5.96
N ILE A 308 0.64 5.47 -4.76
CA ILE A 308 2.06 5.25 -4.54
C ILE A 308 2.35 3.95 -3.80
N ALA A 309 1.43 3.45 -2.98
CA ALA A 309 1.63 2.19 -2.29
C ALA A 309 0.31 1.47 -1.98
N ARG A 310 0.25 0.17 -2.33
CA ARG A 310 -0.72 -0.75 -1.79
C ARG A 310 -0.19 -1.31 -0.47
N VAL A 311 -0.84 -0.98 0.63
CA VAL A 311 -0.42 -1.35 1.99
C VAL A 311 -1.02 -2.70 2.39
N ASP A 312 -2.32 -2.84 2.16
CA ASP A 312 -3.10 -4.07 2.37
C ASP A 312 -4.28 -4.13 1.39
N ARG A 313 -5.26 -5.02 1.62
CA ARG A 313 -6.40 -5.24 0.72
C ARG A 313 -7.37 -4.05 0.62
N VAL A 314 -7.40 -3.19 1.64
CA VAL A 314 -8.34 -2.07 1.78
C VAL A 314 -7.63 -0.74 1.98
N THR A 315 -6.29 -0.71 1.87
CA THR A 315 -5.49 0.49 2.11
C THR A 315 -4.54 0.74 0.96
N THR A 316 -4.79 1.83 0.25
CA THR A 316 -3.87 2.37 -0.76
C THR A 316 -3.47 3.79 -0.37
N TYR A 317 -2.17 4.08 -0.43
CA TYR A 317 -1.62 5.42 -0.25
C TYR A 317 -1.47 6.09 -1.61
N THR A 318 -1.87 7.35 -1.66
CA THR A 318 -1.77 8.23 -2.83
C THR A 318 -0.95 9.45 -2.45
N LEU A 319 0.07 9.74 -3.25
CA LEU A 319 0.81 11.00 -3.15
C LEU A 319 -0.07 12.11 -3.73
N PRO A 320 -0.46 13.14 -2.94
CA PRO A 320 -1.39 14.15 -3.41
C PRO A 320 -0.72 15.16 -4.35
N TYR A 321 -1.51 15.75 -5.24
CA TYR A 321 -1.06 16.70 -6.25
C TYR A 321 -0.19 17.85 -5.71
N PRO A 322 -0.47 18.47 -4.56
CA PRO A 322 0.39 19.55 -4.02
C PRO A 322 1.84 19.12 -3.77
N ILE A 323 2.09 17.84 -3.49
CA ILE A 323 3.45 17.30 -3.36
C ILE A 323 4.08 17.01 -4.73
N ILE A 324 3.26 16.58 -5.69
CA ILE A 324 3.72 16.23 -7.04
C ILE A 324 4.10 17.46 -7.85
N LEU A 325 3.32 18.53 -7.75
CA LEU A 325 3.43 19.71 -8.61
C LEU A 325 4.83 20.35 -8.62
N PRO A 326 5.48 20.65 -7.47
CA PRO A 326 6.80 21.27 -7.48
C PRO A 326 7.84 20.39 -8.20
N ILE A 327 7.78 19.07 -7.97
CA ILE A 327 8.69 18.09 -8.57
C ILE A 327 8.48 18.02 -10.08
N LEU A 328 7.23 17.87 -10.49
CA LEU A 328 6.86 17.78 -11.92
C LEU A 328 7.23 19.05 -12.69
N SER A 329 6.91 20.23 -12.12
CA SER A 329 7.23 21.52 -12.74
C SER A 329 8.75 21.70 -12.90
N GLY A 330 9.53 21.37 -11.88
CA GLY A 330 10.99 21.40 -11.95
C GLY A 330 11.53 20.49 -13.05
N TRP A 331 11.05 19.26 -13.11
CA TRP A 331 11.47 18.30 -14.14
C TRP A 331 11.08 18.70 -15.56
N LEU A 332 9.87 19.22 -15.77
CA LEU A 332 9.43 19.65 -17.10
C LEU A 332 10.19 20.89 -17.57
N ASN A 333 10.44 21.87 -16.69
CA ASN A 333 11.23 23.07 -17.03
C ASN A 333 12.67 22.74 -17.46
N GLU A 334 13.27 21.67 -16.94
CA GLU A 334 14.59 21.22 -17.34
C GLU A 334 14.60 20.44 -18.67
N LEU A 335 13.47 19.93 -19.13
CA LEU A 335 13.37 19.01 -20.26
C LEU A 335 12.65 19.61 -21.48
N LEU A 336 11.93 20.71 -21.30
CA LEU A 336 11.16 21.42 -22.35
C LEU A 336 11.85 22.65 -22.86
#